data_2f6a62ce19e8006c8699e6e65a1acdc3
#
_entry.id   2f6a62ce19e8006c8699e6e65a1acdc3
#
_cell.length_a   1.000
_cell.length_b   1.000
_cell.length_c   1.000
_cell.angle_alpha   90.00
_cell.angle_beta   90.00
_cell.angle_gamma   90.00
#
_symmetry.space_group_name_H-M   'P 1'
#
loop_
_entity.id
_entity.type
_entity.pdbx_description
1 polymer ?
#
loop_
_entity_poly.entity_id
_entity_poly.type
_entity_poly.pdbx_seq_one_letter_code
_entity_poly.pdbx_strand_id
1 'polypeptide(L)'
;MLNTATRWMIASTLMILAAPAYSGSAMQIYRCEQDDSATDEQVDEIASAWLKAARGMKGGAELEGYLRFPIAANTGEHDFAFVLVAPSFEAWGAFTDAYSGSPAEEIDEKFDEIADCTRSAMWESFKVE
;
A
#
# COMPACT_ATOMS: atom_id res chain seq x y z
N MET A 1 0.67 62.66 -39.00
CA MET A 1 1.69 61.62 -39.21
C MET A 1 1.69 60.73 -38.01
N LEU A 2 0.99 59.56 -38.08
CA LEU A 2 0.90 58.57 -36.98
C LEU A 2 1.97 57.52 -37.19
N ASN A 3 2.81 57.42 -36.21
CA ASN A 3 3.82 56.35 -36.18
C ASN A 3 3.32 55.20 -35.31
N THR A 4 2.83 54.16 -35.97
CA THR A 4 2.32 52.96 -35.33
C THR A 4 3.47 52.00 -35.05
N ALA A 5 3.99 52.03 -33.83
CA ALA A 5 4.96 51.02 -33.36
C ALA A 5 4.26 49.74 -33.02
N THR A 6 4.33 48.76 -33.90
CA THR A 6 3.84 47.39 -33.70
C THR A 6 4.74 46.69 -32.68
N ARG A 7 4.23 46.53 -31.43
CA ARG A 7 4.88 45.70 -30.39
C ARG A 7 4.59 44.26 -30.68
N TRP A 8 5.58 43.53 -31.11
CA TRP A 8 5.56 42.07 -31.16
C TRP A 8 5.74 41.52 -29.73
N MET A 9 4.67 41.03 -29.13
CA MET A 9 4.77 40.21 -27.92
C MET A 9 5.15 38.79 -28.34
N ILE A 10 6.38 38.43 -28.05
CA ILE A 10 6.84 37.03 -28.14
C ILE A 10 6.33 36.32 -26.88
N ALA A 11 5.23 35.59 -27.01
CA ALA A 11 4.77 34.70 -25.96
C ALA A 11 5.69 33.47 -25.94
N SER A 12 6.67 33.47 -25.05
CA SER A 12 7.50 32.29 -24.77
C SER A 12 6.64 31.29 -24.02
N THR A 13 6.08 30.32 -24.73
CA THR A 13 5.41 29.17 -24.13
C THR A 13 6.49 28.28 -23.51
N LEU A 14 6.65 28.36 -22.20
CA LEU A 14 7.48 27.45 -21.42
C LEU A 14 6.78 26.09 -21.43
N MET A 15 7.18 25.18 -22.32
CA MET A 15 6.80 23.76 -22.22
C MET A 15 7.56 23.19 -21.03
N ILE A 16 6.87 23.09 -19.88
CA ILE A 16 7.32 22.29 -18.76
C ILE A 16 7.15 20.83 -19.22
N LEU A 17 8.24 20.22 -19.66
CA LEU A 17 8.35 18.78 -19.82
C LEU A 17 8.23 18.19 -18.41
N ALA A 18 7.02 17.81 -18.01
CA ALA A 18 6.83 16.98 -16.84
C ALA A 18 7.50 15.64 -17.13
N ALA A 19 8.69 15.44 -16.58
CA ALA A 19 9.29 14.11 -16.54
C ALA A 19 8.28 13.18 -15.85
N PRO A 20 8.03 11.97 -16.36
CA PRO A 20 7.17 11.02 -15.67
C PRO A 20 7.77 10.83 -14.28
N ALA A 21 7.02 11.20 -13.26
CA ALA A 21 7.41 10.91 -11.88
C ALA A 21 7.40 9.39 -11.76
N TYR A 22 8.57 8.79 -11.64
CA TYR A 22 8.75 7.37 -11.40
C TYR A 22 8.33 7.13 -9.95
N SER A 23 7.03 6.97 -9.70
CA SER A 23 6.52 6.63 -8.39
C SER A 23 6.40 5.11 -8.29
N GLY A 24 7.23 4.51 -7.46
CA GLY A 24 7.10 3.11 -7.09
C GLY A 24 5.86 2.88 -6.25
N SER A 25 5.43 1.61 -6.17
CA SER A 25 4.39 1.19 -5.25
C SER A 25 4.91 1.20 -3.81
N ALA A 26 4.07 1.56 -2.85
CA ALA A 26 4.38 1.37 -1.44
C ALA A 26 4.03 -0.07 -1.03
N MET A 27 5.01 -0.81 -0.54
CA MET A 27 4.84 -2.20 -0.10
C MET A 27 5.12 -2.30 1.39
N GLN A 28 4.12 -2.72 2.18
CA GLN A 28 4.27 -3.03 3.59
C GLN A 28 4.28 -4.54 3.77
N ILE A 29 5.30 -5.05 4.45
CA ILE A 29 5.43 -6.48 4.76
C ILE A 29 5.34 -6.64 6.27
N TYR A 30 4.35 -7.39 6.72
CA TYR A 30 4.20 -7.83 8.11
C TYR A 30 4.68 -9.26 8.22
N ARG A 31 5.53 -9.56 9.19
CA ARG A 31 5.97 -10.92 9.54
C ARG A 31 5.20 -11.36 10.75
N CYS A 32 4.50 -12.47 10.63
CA CYS A 32 3.52 -12.91 11.60
C CYS A 32 3.88 -14.28 12.16
N GLU A 33 3.65 -14.45 13.45
CA GLU A 33 3.65 -15.74 14.15
C GLU A 33 2.19 -16.15 14.35
N GLN A 34 1.83 -17.33 13.86
CA GLN A 34 0.47 -17.85 13.96
C GLN A 34 0.26 -18.53 15.32
N ASP A 35 -0.90 -18.33 15.94
CA ASP A 35 -1.27 -19.08 17.13
C ASP A 35 -1.42 -20.58 16.80
N ASP A 36 -0.93 -21.46 17.67
CA ASP A 36 -0.95 -22.92 17.48
C ASP A 36 -2.36 -23.49 17.26
N SER A 37 -3.38 -22.79 17.74
CA SER A 37 -4.79 -23.19 17.58
C SER A 37 -5.44 -22.67 16.30
N ALA A 38 -4.79 -21.75 15.58
CA ALA A 38 -5.29 -21.16 14.35
C ALA A 38 -4.88 -21.98 13.12
N THR A 39 -5.70 -21.93 12.07
CA THR A 39 -5.42 -22.57 10.79
C THR A 39 -5.12 -21.55 9.71
N ASP A 40 -4.43 -21.96 8.64
CA ASP A 40 -4.13 -21.12 7.49
C ASP A 40 -5.42 -20.59 6.83
N GLU A 41 -6.50 -21.38 6.84
CA GLU A 41 -7.81 -20.98 6.34
C GLU A 41 -8.42 -19.86 7.18
N GLN A 42 -8.26 -19.88 8.50
CA GLN A 42 -8.73 -18.80 9.38
C GLN A 42 -7.95 -17.51 9.14
N VAL A 43 -6.63 -17.62 8.95
CA VAL A 43 -5.78 -16.49 8.59
C VAL A 43 -6.23 -15.86 7.25
N ASP A 44 -6.47 -16.70 6.23
CA ASP A 44 -6.93 -16.23 4.91
C ASP A 44 -8.30 -15.58 4.98
N GLU A 45 -9.24 -16.15 5.72
CA GLU A 45 -10.60 -15.62 5.89
C GLU A 45 -10.58 -14.22 6.52
N ILE A 46 -9.83 -14.04 7.61
CA ILE A 46 -9.74 -12.74 8.28
C ILE A 46 -8.96 -11.73 7.45
N ALA A 47 -7.85 -12.12 6.83
CA ALA A 47 -7.07 -11.26 5.94
C ALA A 47 -7.89 -10.79 4.74
N SER A 48 -8.70 -11.67 4.15
CA SER A 48 -9.61 -11.35 3.06
C SER A 48 -10.70 -10.37 3.47
N ALA A 49 -11.29 -10.58 4.65
CA ALA A 49 -12.30 -9.67 5.22
C ALA A 49 -11.69 -8.29 5.51
N TRP A 50 -10.49 -8.26 6.09
CA TRP A 50 -9.74 -7.04 6.34
C TRP A 50 -9.47 -6.27 5.05
N LEU A 51 -8.94 -6.93 4.02
CA LEU A 51 -8.62 -6.31 2.73
C LEU A 51 -9.88 -5.73 2.05
N LYS A 52 -11.01 -6.42 2.15
CA LYS A 52 -12.30 -5.93 1.64
C LYS A 52 -12.72 -4.65 2.35
N ALA A 53 -12.61 -4.58 3.67
CA ALA A 53 -12.91 -3.40 4.45
C ALA A 53 -11.92 -2.25 4.12
N ALA A 54 -10.62 -2.55 4.03
CA ALA A 54 -9.57 -1.62 3.68
C ALA A 54 -9.79 -0.96 2.31
N ARG A 55 -10.25 -1.71 1.31
CA ARG A 55 -10.58 -1.20 -0.03
C ARG A 55 -11.77 -0.23 -0.05
N GLY A 56 -12.62 -0.27 0.94
CA GLY A 56 -13.71 0.71 1.14
C GLY A 56 -13.25 2.04 1.73
N MET A 57 -12.01 2.14 2.19
CA MET A 57 -11.47 3.31 2.85
C MET A 57 -10.79 4.27 1.86
N LYS A 58 -10.62 5.54 2.28
CA LYS A 58 -9.84 6.52 1.52
C LYS A 58 -8.40 6.00 1.34
N GLY A 59 -7.89 6.03 0.12
CA GLY A 59 -6.56 5.53 -0.23
C GLY A 59 -6.46 4.01 -0.38
N GLY A 60 -7.49 3.24 0.01
CA GLY A 60 -7.48 1.78 -0.01
C GLY A 60 -8.02 1.12 -1.27
N ALA A 61 -8.68 1.86 -2.17
CA ALA A 61 -9.43 1.29 -3.29
C ALA A 61 -8.63 0.33 -4.20
N GLU A 62 -7.34 0.61 -4.41
CA GLU A 62 -6.42 -0.17 -5.23
C GLU A 62 -5.38 -0.95 -4.39
N LEU A 63 -5.66 -1.12 -3.08
CA LEU A 63 -4.79 -1.88 -2.20
C LEU A 63 -4.82 -3.36 -2.58
N GLU A 64 -3.65 -3.96 -2.73
CA GLU A 64 -3.48 -5.39 -2.94
C GLU A 64 -2.94 -6.03 -1.66
N GLY A 65 -3.42 -7.23 -1.34
CA GLY A 65 -2.98 -8.01 -0.19
C GLY A 65 -2.55 -9.41 -0.61
N TYR A 66 -1.50 -9.91 0.01
CA TYR A 66 -0.98 -11.24 -0.23
C TYR A 66 -0.61 -11.91 1.10
N LEU A 67 -1.06 -13.14 1.29
CA LEU A 67 -0.53 -14.04 2.31
C LEU A 67 0.59 -14.89 1.70
N ARG A 68 1.70 -15.01 2.40
CA ARG A 68 2.86 -15.78 1.95
C ARG A 68 3.28 -16.75 3.04
N PHE A 69 3.00 -18.03 2.81
CA PHE A 69 3.44 -19.10 3.67
C PHE A 69 4.73 -19.71 3.12
N PRO A 70 5.77 -19.92 3.95
CA PRO A 70 7.01 -20.53 3.50
C PRO A 70 6.80 -22.03 3.21
N ILE A 71 7.22 -22.45 2.02
CA ILE A 71 7.13 -23.85 1.59
C ILE A 71 8.49 -24.60 1.67
N ALA A 72 9.58 -23.83 1.78
CA ALA A 72 10.94 -24.36 1.90
C ALA A 72 11.88 -23.31 2.48
N ALA A 73 13.01 -23.75 3.05
CA ALA A 73 14.09 -22.91 3.56
C ALA A 73 13.62 -21.81 4.57
N ASN A 74 12.56 -22.10 5.32
CA ASN A 74 12.13 -21.23 6.41
C ASN A 74 13.17 -21.30 7.55
N THR A 75 13.65 -20.13 7.97
CA THR A 75 14.60 -20.01 9.07
C THR A 75 13.96 -20.10 10.46
N GLY A 76 12.61 -20.22 10.53
CA GLY A 76 11.84 -20.27 11.78
C GLY A 76 11.64 -18.89 12.42
N GLU A 77 11.91 -17.80 11.70
CA GLU A 77 11.74 -16.45 12.23
C GLU A 77 10.28 -15.96 12.23
N HIS A 78 9.42 -16.57 11.40
CA HIS A 78 7.99 -16.26 11.31
C HIS A 78 7.26 -17.38 10.55
N ASP A 79 5.96 -17.51 10.80
CA ASP A 79 5.13 -18.56 10.19
C ASP A 79 4.60 -18.13 8.83
N PHE A 80 4.23 -16.86 8.67
CA PHE A 80 3.79 -16.32 7.40
C PHE A 80 4.10 -14.82 7.28
N ALA A 81 3.96 -14.27 6.08
CA ALA A 81 4.00 -12.84 5.86
C ALA A 81 2.69 -12.34 5.26
N PHE A 82 2.17 -11.23 5.79
CA PHE A 82 1.09 -10.47 5.17
C PHE A 82 1.69 -9.28 4.45
N VAL A 83 1.49 -9.21 3.14
CA VAL A 83 2.07 -8.18 2.27
C VAL A 83 0.96 -7.31 1.72
N LEU A 84 1.07 -6.01 1.92
CA LEU A 84 0.17 -5.00 1.37
C LEU A 84 0.91 -4.17 0.34
N VAL A 85 0.28 -3.91 -0.80
CA VAL A 85 0.83 -3.08 -1.86
C VAL A 85 -0.18 -1.98 -2.20
N ALA A 86 0.22 -0.73 -1.99
CA ALA A 86 -0.52 0.44 -2.44
C ALA A 86 0.09 1.00 -3.73
N PRO A 87 -0.70 1.59 -4.64
CA PRO A 87 -0.20 2.06 -5.94
C PRO A 87 0.81 3.21 -5.80
N SER A 88 0.81 3.90 -4.67
CA SER A 88 1.74 5.00 -4.37
C SER A 88 1.87 5.23 -2.86
N PHE A 89 2.91 5.95 -2.44
CA PHE A 89 3.04 6.41 -1.05
C PHE A 89 1.96 7.42 -0.65
N GLU A 90 1.42 8.19 -1.61
CA GLU A 90 0.29 9.08 -1.35
C GLU A 90 -0.98 8.30 -0.99
N ALA A 91 -1.30 7.25 -1.76
CA ALA A 91 -2.43 6.36 -1.47
C ALA A 91 -2.25 5.65 -0.13
N TRP A 92 -1.03 5.15 0.16
CA TRP A 92 -0.69 4.56 1.45
C TRP A 92 -0.88 5.54 2.61
N GLY A 93 -0.39 6.77 2.48
CA GLY A 93 -0.56 7.82 3.50
C GLY A 93 -2.03 8.14 3.74
N ALA A 94 -2.84 8.30 2.69
CA ALA A 94 -4.28 8.54 2.81
C ALA A 94 -5.02 7.37 3.48
N PHE A 95 -4.60 6.13 3.20
CA PHE A 95 -5.13 4.92 3.83
C PHE A 95 -4.79 4.87 5.32
N THR A 96 -3.52 5.11 5.70
CA THR A 96 -3.08 5.08 7.10
C THR A 96 -3.70 6.20 7.92
N ASP A 97 -3.89 7.39 7.35
CA ASP A 97 -4.59 8.51 8.01
C ASP A 97 -6.07 8.20 8.30
N ALA A 98 -6.70 7.37 7.46
CA ALA A 98 -8.10 6.96 7.61
C ALA A 98 -8.28 5.67 8.46
N TYR A 99 -7.20 5.04 8.91
CA TYR A 99 -7.24 3.71 9.52
C TYR A 99 -7.90 3.67 10.88
N SER A 100 -7.56 4.63 11.75
CA SER A 100 -8.08 4.64 13.12
C SER A 100 -9.59 4.86 13.16
N GLY A 101 -10.30 4.01 13.87
CA GLY A 101 -11.76 3.97 13.94
C GLY A 101 -12.46 3.39 12.71
N SER A 102 -11.70 2.77 11.81
CA SER A 102 -12.25 2.18 10.57
C SER A 102 -12.78 0.75 10.78
N PRO A 103 -13.63 0.25 9.86
CA PRO A 103 -14.02 -1.15 9.87
C PRO A 103 -12.85 -2.14 9.68
N ALA A 104 -11.75 -1.70 9.05
CA ALA A 104 -10.55 -2.52 8.91
C ALA A 104 -9.82 -2.69 10.25
N GLU A 105 -9.75 -1.64 11.07
CA GLU A 105 -9.19 -1.73 12.42
C GLU A 105 -9.97 -2.71 13.31
N GLU A 106 -11.30 -2.71 13.23
CA GLU A 106 -12.14 -3.66 13.98
C GLU A 106 -11.89 -5.14 13.58
N ILE A 107 -11.52 -5.37 12.33
CA ILE A 107 -11.16 -6.72 11.84
C ILE A 107 -9.73 -7.07 12.27
N ASP A 108 -8.84 -6.09 12.31
CA ASP A 108 -7.45 -6.26 12.76
C ASP A 108 -7.37 -6.77 14.21
N GLU A 109 -8.25 -6.28 15.09
CA GLU A 109 -8.38 -6.80 16.47
C GLU A 109 -8.67 -8.31 16.50
N LYS A 110 -9.44 -8.82 15.54
CA LYS A 110 -9.71 -10.27 15.41
C LYS A 110 -8.51 -11.03 14.83
N PHE A 111 -7.73 -10.36 13.98
CA PHE A 111 -6.50 -10.93 13.46
C PHE A 111 -5.48 -11.12 14.57
N ASP A 112 -5.36 -10.17 15.49
CA ASP A 112 -4.48 -10.24 16.66
C ASP A 112 -4.81 -11.39 17.62
N GLU A 113 -6.04 -11.93 17.57
CA GLU A 113 -6.43 -13.12 18.35
C GLU A 113 -5.81 -14.42 17.80
N ILE A 114 -5.41 -14.46 16.52
CA ILE A 114 -4.92 -15.68 15.84
C ILE A 114 -3.50 -15.56 15.31
N ALA A 115 -2.93 -14.37 15.28
CA ALA A 115 -1.57 -14.15 14.82
C ALA A 115 -0.96 -12.89 15.45
N ASP A 116 0.34 -12.92 15.68
CA ASP A 116 1.14 -11.78 16.12
C ASP A 116 2.01 -11.27 14.96
N CYS A 117 1.73 -10.08 14.48
CA CYS A 117 2.40 -9.42 13.35
C CYS A 117 3.26 -8.23 13.80
N THR A 118 4.06 -8.38 14.86
CA THR A 118 4.82 -7.29 15.48
C THR A 118 6.00 -6.78 14.67
N ARG A 119 6.47 -7.55 13.67
CA ARG A 119 7.57 -7.11 12.79
C ARG A 119 7.05 -6.67 11.45
N SER A 120 7.36 -5.44 11.08
CA SER A 120 7.00 -4.92 9.75
C SER A 120 8.12 -4.11 9.12
N ALA A 121 8.08 -4.03 7.79
CA ALA A 121 8.98 -3.20 7.00
C ALA A 121 8.24 -2.58 5.82
N MET A 122 8.57 -1.31 5.52
CA MET A 122 8.06 -0.59 4.37
C MET A 122 9.11 -0.57 3.26
N TRP A 123 8.69 -0.84 2.03
CA TRP A 123 9.53 -0.89 0.85
C TRP A 123 8.94 -0.04 -0.27
N GLU A 124 9.79 0.56 -1.06
CA GLU A 124 9.39 1.06 -2.37
C GLU A 124 9.65 -0.04 -3.41
N SER A 125 8.64 -0.35 -4.21
CA SER A 125 8.71 -1.42 -5.20
C SER A 125 8.60 -0.88 -6.61
N PHE A 126 9.54 -1.23 -7.47
CA PHE A 126 9.57 -0.87 -8.88
C PHE A 126 9.53 -2.15 -9.73
N LYS A 127 8.76 -2.09 -10.82
CA LYS A 127 8.81 -3.16 -11.81
C LYS A 127 10.12 -3.06 -12.59
N VAL A 128 10.84 -4.17 -12.66
CA VAL A 128 12.03 -4.32 -13.53
C VAL A 128 11.58 -4.88 -14.86
N GLU A 129 12.12 -4.33 -15.96
CA GLU A 129 11.85 -4.77 -17.33
C GLU A 129 12.99 -5.63 -17.89
#